data_5e575cebb8c57a25c7a08c11a0bf4974
#
_entry.id   5e575cebb8c57a25c7a08c11a0bf4974
#
_cell.length_a   1.000
_cell.length_b   1.000
_cell.length_c   1.000
_cell.angle_alpha   90.00
_cell.angle_beta   90.00
_cell.angle_gamma   90.00
#
_symmetry.space_group_name_H-M   'P 1'
#
loop_
_entity.id
_entity.type
_entity.pdbx_description
1 polymer ?
#
loop_
_entity_poly.entity_id
_entity_poly.type
_entity_poly.pdbx_seq_one_letter_code
_entity_poly.pdbx_strand_id
1 'polypeptide(L)'
;VNYGNKPMPKIKIAALYVYPVKSLAGVKVNYLKFDQFGPEFDRRWMIVDEQGNCLTQREITKMALIKVNLDAEYLYLSYTDQIFKLELCAAKLPIMAQVWKHRGEMLDCGDSVAEFLSAILKVKCRLVTINSQHTRVSSEVGSPAISLVDARQVLIASTESLAWLNQKLAENDSTPINMNRFRANIILSGGQGTFYENLWQNLTIGEINLRREKACGRCMIITTDQETGQLSNNLPLKILAKYNRDDKQKGAAFGTYFNAQNLTGSLYQDDIIQIHTYTDSIITR
;
A
#
# COMPACT_ATOMS: atom_id res chain seq x y z
N VAL A 1 37.97 -24.63 14.21
CA VAL A 1 37.78 -23.61 13.13
C VAL A 1 36.85 -22.56 13.70
N ASN A 2 37.42 -21.40 14.07
CA ASN A 2 36.67 -20.25 14.61
C ASN A 2 35.84 -19.66 13.47
N TYR A 3 34.56 -19.95 13.41
CA TYR A 3 33.62 -19.19 12.59
C TYR A 3 33.50 -17.80 13.23
N GLY A 4 34.26 -16.85 12.67
CA GLY A 4 34.23 -15.46 13.10
C GLY A 4 32.78 -14.97 13.15
N ASN A 5 32.43 -14.37 14.29
CA ASN A 5 31.17 -13.66 14.54
C ASN A 5 31.02 -12.51 13.50
N LYS A 6 30.60 -12.82 12.28
CA LYS A 6 30.06 -11.78 11.42
C LYS A 6 28.75 -11.30 12.09
N PRO A 7 28.65 -10.00 12.44
CA PRO A 7 27.40 -9.49 12.99
C PRO A 7 26.29 -9.82 12.00
N MET A 8 25.18 -10.38 12.48
CA MET A 8 24.02 -10.62 11.64
C MET A 8 23.61 -9.30 10.97
N PRO A 9 23.34 -9.31 9.66
CA PRO A 9 22.92 -8.10 8.98
C PRO A 9 21.65 -7.55 9.66
N LYS A 10 21.69 -6.27 10.02
CA LYS A 10 20.57 -5.61 10.65
C LYS A 10 19.50 -5.36 9.59
N ILE A 11 18.28 -5.80 9.87
CA ILE A 11 17.12 -5.49 9.02
C ILE A 11 16.80 -4.01 9.18
N LYS A 12 16.67 -3.32 8.05
CA LYS A 12 16.43 -1.89 8.01
C LYS A 12 15.42 -1.48 6.95
N ILE A 13 14.92 -0.27 7.06
CA ILE A 13 14.09 0.35 6.03
C ILE A 13 14.94 0.69 4.80
N ALA A 14 14.63 0.06 3.67
CA ALA A 14 15.25 0.36 2.38
C ALA A 14 14.55 1.51 1.64
N ALA A 15 13.22 1.61 1.78
CA ALA A 15 12.43 2.68 1.18
C ALA A 15 11.07 2.82 1.86
N LEU A 16 10.52 4.04 1.77
CA LEU A 16 9.21 4.41 2.31
C LEU A 16 8.32 4.97 1.21
N TYR A 17 7.04 4.62 1.26
CA TYR A 17 6.05 5.08 0.29
C TYR A 17 4.72 5.44 0.95
N VAL A 18 4.06 6.45 0.42
CA VAL A 18 2.65 6.73 0.62
C VAL A 18 1.92 6.63 -0.71
N TYR A 19 0.64 6.31 -0.68
CA TYR A 19 -0.23 6.21 -1.85
C TYR A 19 -1.43 7.13 -1.64
N PRO A 20 -1.30 8.44 -1.83
CA PRO A 20 -2.30 9.40 -1.37
C PRO A 20 -3.68 9.11 -1.92
N VAL A 21 -3.76 8.81 -3.21
CA VAL A 21 -5.00 8.45 -3.88
C VAL A 21 -5.05 6.94 -4.13
N LYS A 22 -6.11 6.31 -3.66
CA LYS A 22 -6.35 4.87 -3.88
C LYS A 22 -6.27 4.54 -5.37
N SER A 23 -5.51 3.49 -5.70
CA SER A 23 -5.27 3.02 -7.07
C SER A 23 -4.48 3.96 -8.01
N LEU A 24 -4.01 5.13 -7.57
CA LEU A 24 -3.03 5.91 -8.32
C LEU A 24 -1.59 5.54 -7.95
N ALA A 25 -0.61 6.17 -8.61
CA ALA A 25 0.81 5.94 -8.35
C ALA A 25 1.19 6.25 -6.90
N GLY A 26 2.22 5.56 -6.39
CA GLY A 26 2.80 5.84 -5.08
C GLY A 26 3.83 6.96 -5.12
N VAL A 27 4.04 7.58 -3.98
CA VAL A 27 5.05 8.62 -3.75
C VAL A 27 6.12 8.06 -2.82
N LYS A 28 7.37 8.05 -3.28
CA LYS A 28 8.50 7.75 -2.40
C LYS A 28 8.73 8.93 -1.48
N VAL A 29 8.88 8.66 -0.18
CA VAL A 29 9.08 9.68 0.85
C VAL A 29 10.32 9.38 1.68
N ASN A 30 10.89 10.41 2.30
CA ASN A 30 12.07 10.26 3.15
C ASN A 30 11.72 9.83 4.58
N TYR A 31 10.49 10.07 5.00
CA TYR A 31 9.95 9.67 6.30
C TYR A 31 8.46 9.39 6.21
N LEU A 32 7.95 8.61 7.17
CA LEU A 32 6.51 8.41 7.41
C LEU A 32 6.17 8.95 8.80
N LYS A 33 5.25 9.91 8.86
CA LYS A 33 4.53 10.26 10.08
C LYS A 33 3.26 9.43 10.18
N PHE A 34 2.72 9.31 11.38
CA PHE A 34 1.49 8.57 11.62
C PHE A 34 0.42 9.49 12.21
N ASP A 35 -0.81 9.25 11.82
CA ASP A 35 -2.01 9.78 12.45
C ASP A 35 -2.99 8.64 12.78
N GLN A 36 -4.18 8.96 13.25
CA GLN A 36 -5.20 7.98 13.63
C GLN A 36 -5.57 6.96 12.54
N PHE A 37 -5.29 7.25 11.26
CA PHE A 37 -5.60 6.39 10.14
C PHE A 37 -4.40 5.57 9.63
N GLY A 38 -3.24 5.68 10.25
CA GLY A 38 -1.96 5.09 9.82
C GLY A 38 -1.00 6.13 9.23
N PRO A 39 -0.16 5.77 8.24
CA PRO A 39 0.75 6.73 7.62
C PRO A 39 0.00 7.97 7.09
N GLU A 40 0.52 9.14 7.44
CA GLU A 40 -0.04 10.42 7.02
C GLU A 40 -0.15 10.46 5.47
N PHE A 41 -1.25 11.00 4.97
CA PHE A 41 -1.60 11.04 3.54
C PHE A 41 -1.82 9.68 2.84
N ASP A 42 -1.68 8.55 3.49
CA ASP A 42 -1.83 7.26 2.82
C ASP A 42 -3.32 6.94 2.59
N ARG A 43 -3.72 6.82 1.30
CA ARG A 43 -5.09 6.52 0.83
C ARG A 43 -6.14 7.43 1.46
N ARG A 44 -5.87 8.74 1.52
CA ARG A 44 -6.84 9.73 2.00
C ARG A 44 -7.88 10.08 0.93
N TRP A 45 -7.56 9.87 -0.33
CA TRP A 45 -8.42 10.11 -1.47
C TRP A 45 -8.70 8.83 -2.24
N MET A 46 -9.85 8.80 -2.92
CA MET A 46 -10.18 7.80 -3.93
C MET A 46 -11.01 8.41 -5.05
N ILE A 47 -11.00 7.74 -6.20
CA ILE A 47 -11.83 8.09 -7.33
C ILE A 47 -13.08 7.22 -7.30
N VAL A 48 -14.24 7.82 -7.51
CA VAL A 48 -15.54 7.15 -7.53
C VAL A 48 -16.27 7.43 -8.84
N ASP A 49 -17.14 6.50 -9.26
CA ASP A 49 -18.07 6.70 -10.36
C ASP A 49 -19.25 7.61 -9.97
N GLU A 50 -20.20 7.84 -10.88
CA GLU A 50 -21.42 8.65 -10.65
C GLU A 50 -22.33 8.05 -9.58
N GLN A 51 -22.22 6.75 -9.27
CA GLN A 51 -22.98 6.06 -8.24
C GLN A 51 -22.27 6.06 -6.88
N GLY A 52 -21.05 6.61 -6.83
CA GLY A 52 -20.21 6.66 -5.63
C GLY A 52 -19.40 5.38 -5.40
N ASN A 53 -19.30 4.45 -6.35
CA ASN A 53 -18.49 3.25 -6.21
C ASN A 53 -17.02 3.55 -6.50
N CYS A 54 -16.11 3.00 -5.70
CA CYS A 54 -14.67 3.19 -5.87
C CYS A 54 -14.17 2.57 -7.18
N LEU A 55 -13.56 3.38 -8.03
CA LEU A 55 -12.83 2.92 -9.21
C LEU A 55 -11.43 2.44 -8.83
N THR A 56 -10.98 1.36 -9.46
CA THR A 56 -9.66 0.78 -9.15
C THR A 56 -8.86 0.38 -10.40
N GLN A 57 -7.55 0.15 -10.23
CA GLN A 57 -6.69 -0.39 -11.29
C GLN A 57 -7.13 -1.78 -11.80
N ARG A 58 -8.07 -2.46 -11.12
CA ARG A 58 -8.62 -3.75 -11.61
C ARG A 58 -9.47 -3.55 -12.84
N GLU A 59 -10.20 -2.45 -12.88
CA GLU A 59 -11.10 -2.09 -13.98
C GLU A 59 -10.40 -1.13 -14.97
N ILE A 60 -9.65 -0.16 -14.44
CA ILE A 60 -9.04 0.92 -15.24
C ILE A 60 -7.53 0.96 -14.95
N THR A 61 -6.76 0.13 -15.67
CA THR A 61 -5.30 0.03 -15.45
C THR A 61 -4.57 1.35 -15.66
N LYS A 62 -5.13 2.23 -16.50
CA LYS A 62 -4.62 3.58 -16.75
C LYS A 62 -4.47 4.43 -15.49
N MET A 63 -5.20 4.13 -14.42
CA MET A 63 -5.05 4.78 -13.12
C MET A 63 -3.61 4.67 -12.57
N ALA A 64 -2.87 3.61 -12.91
CA ALA A 64 -1.46 3.45 -12.54
C ALA A 64 -0.55 4.55 -13.07
N LEU A 65 -0.92 5.15 -14.20
CA LEU A 65 -0.12 6.16 -14.91
C LEU A 65 -0.32 7.58 -14.38
N ILE A 66 -1.36 7.82 -13.59
CA ILE A 66 -1.58 9.12 -12.96
C ILE A 66 -0.60 9.23 -11.80
N LYS A 67 0.42 10.07 -11.98
CA LYS A 67 1.41 10.34 -10.94
C LYS A 67 0.82 11.25 -9.87
N VAL A 68 1.28 11.07 -8.65
CA VAL A 68 0.84 11.83 -7.49
C VAL A 68 2.06 12.46 -6.83
N ASN A 69 1.94 13.68 -6.38
CA ASN A 69 2.89 14.33 -5.50
C ASN A 69 2.14 15.17 -4.46
N LEU A 70 2.80 15.50 -3.36
CA LEU A 70 2.25 16.26 -2.23
C LEU A 70 3.28 17.25 -1.71
N ASP A 71 2.82 18.43 -1.35
CA ASP A 71 3.51 19.33 -0.43
C ASP A 71 2.62 19.68 0.78
N ALA A 72 2.98 20.70 1.54
CA ALA A 72 2.25 21.08 2.75
C ALA A 72 0.81 21.58 2.49
N GLU A 73 0.53 22.07 1.28
CA GLU A 73 -0.72 22.75 0.94
C GLU A 73 -1.51 22.04 -0.16
N TYR A 74 -0.83 21.28 -1.03
CA TYR A 74 -1.41 20.80 -2.27
C TYR A 74 -1.17 19.33 -2.54
N LEU A 75 -2.17 18.70 -3.16
CA LEU A 75 -2.07 17.43 -3.88
C LEU A 75 -1.92 17.73 -5.37
N TYR A 76 -0.88 17.19 -5.99
CA TYR A 76 -0.63 17.29 -7.42
C TYR A 76 -0.96 15.97 -8.09
N LEU A 77 -1.77 16.03 -9.15
CA LEU A 77 -2.07 14.90 -10.01
C LEU A 77 -1.52 15.20 -11.40
N SER A 78 -0.68 14.33 -11.95
CA SER A 78 -0.12 14.54 -13.28
C SER A 78 -0.28 13.31 -14.18
N TYR A 79 -0.57 13.58 -15.45
CA TYR A 79 -0.67 12.58 -16.49
C TYR A 79 -0.12 13.15 -17.79
N THR A 80 0.90 12.51 -18.38
CA THR A 80 1.72 13.09 -19.45
C THR A 80 2.21 14.49 -19.08
N ASP A 81 1.93 15.51 -19.85
CA ASP A 81 2.35 16.89 -19.65
C ASP A 81 1.33 17.73 -18.86
N GLN A 82 0.21 17.16 -18.46
CA GLN A 82 -0.84 17.84 -17.72
C GLN A 82 -0.65 17.67 -16.23
N ILE A 83 -0.77 18.77 -15.47
CA ILE A 83 -0.70 18.79 -14.02
C ILE A 83 -1.93 19.50 -13.47
N PHE A 84 -2.62 18.84 -12.54
CA PHE A 84 -3.69 19.42 -11.75
C PHE A 84 -3.23 19.64 -10.31
N LYS A 85 -3.49 20.84 -9.78
CA LYS A 85 -3.15 21.23 -8.42
C LYS A 85 -4.42 21.38 -7.59
N LEU A 86 -4.55 20.61 -6.52
CA LEU A 86 -5.69 20.59 -5.61
C LEU A 86 -5.26 21.04 -4.21
N GLU A 87 -5.91 22.03 -3.62
CA GLU A 87 -5.68 22.42 -2.23
C GLU A 87 -6.14 21.32 -1.26
N LEU A 88 -5.29 20.97 -0.28
CA LEU A 88 -5.60 19.93 0.71
C LEU A 88 -6.77 20.31 1.62
N CYS A 89 -6.87 21.60 1.96
CA CYS A 89 -7.90 22.17 2.85
C CYS A 89 -9.13 22.74 2.14
N ALA A 90 -9.23 22.62 0.80
CA ALA A 90 -10.37 23.15 0.06
C ALA A 90 -11.69 22.63 0.65
N ALA A 91 -12.67 23.53 0.80
CA ALA A 91 -14.01 23.18 1.26
C ALA A 91 -14.65 22.15 0.36
N LYS A 92 -15.30 21.15 0.93
CA LYS A 92 -15.81 19.99 0.22
C LYS A 92 -17.25 19.70 0.65
N LEU A 93 -18.08 19.36 -0.32
CA LEU A 93 -19.46 18.96 -0.05
C LEU A 93 -19.53 17.47 0.29
N PRO A 94 -20.39 17.07 1.24
CA PRO A 94 -20.57 15.67 1.56
C PRO A 94 -21.18 14.90 0.38
N ILE A 95 -20.67 13.70 0.15
CA ILE A 95 -21.12 12.77 -0.88
C ILE A 95 -21.12 11.35 -0.33
N MET A 96 -22.11 10.54 -0.67
CA MET A 96 -22.15 9.13 -0.30
C MET A 96 -21.28 8.32 -1.25
N ALA A 97 -20.24 7.68 -0.72
CA ALA A 97 -19.35 6.85 -1.53
C ALA A 97 -19.08 5.49 -0.85
N GLN A 98 -18.64 4.53 -1.65
CA GLN A 98 -18.44 3.14 -1.23
C GLN A 98 -17.02 2.67 -1.52
N VAL A 99 -16.38 2.11 -0.50
CA VAL A 99 -15.13 1.35 -0.62
C VAL A 99 -15.35 -0.05 -0.04
N TRP A 100 -15.24 -1.07 -0.87
CA TRP A 100 -15.60 -2.44 -0.52
C TRP A 100 -17.06 -2.55 -0.04
N LYS A 101 -17.27 -3.11 1.16
CA LYS A 101 -18.60 -3.23 1.80
C LYS A 101 -18.99 -1.99 2.62
N HIS A 102 -18.08 -1.04 2.81
CA HIS A 102 -18.34 0.16 3.57
C HIS A 102 -18.86 1.27 2.65
N ARG A 103 -20.11 1.69 2.87
CA ARG A 103 -20.72 2.87 2.27
C ARG A 103 -20.85 3.93 3.35
N GLY A 104 -20.38 5.13 3.09
CA GLY A 104 -20.39 6.21 4.07
C GLY A 104 -20.20 7.57 3.42
N GLU A 105 -20.34 8.60 4.25
CA GLU A 105 -20.13 9.97 3.82
C GLU A 105 -18.64 10.26 3.64
N MET A 106 -18.31 10.86 2.53
CA MET A 106 -16.98 11.37 2.16
C MET A 106 -17.14 12.81 1.68
N LEU A 107 -16.04 13.48 1.42
CA LEU A 107 -16.06 14.87 0.97
C LEU A 107 -15.60 14.95 -0.49
N ASP A 108 -16.42 15.56 -1.32
CA ASP A 108 -16.12 15.78 -2.73
C ASP A 108 -15.04 16.85 -2.91
N CYS A 109 -14.06 16.61 -3.77
CA CYS A 109 -12.96 17.52 -4.04
C CYS A 109 -13.26 18.56 -5.14
N GLY A 110 -14.48 18.56 -5.70
CA GLY A 110 -14.97 19.58 -6.65
C GLY A 110 -14.92 19.18 -8.11
N ASP A 111 -15.57 20.00 -8.96
CA ASP A 111 -15.81 19.71 -10.35
C ASP A 111 -14.55 19.77 -11.20
N SER A 112 -13.65 20.73 -10.96
CA SER A 112 -12.44 20.90 -11.77
C SER A 112 -11.53 19.67 -11.75
N VAL A 113 -11.33 19.02 -10.58
CA VAL A 113 -10.56 17.77 -10.49
C VAL A 113 -11.34 16.60 -11.07
N ALA A 114 -12.67 16.60 -10.96
CA ALA A 114 -13.52 15.58 -11.57
C ALA A 114 -13.44 15.61 -13.10
N GLU A 115 -13.49 16.80 -13.71
CA GLU A 115 -13.30 16.99 -15.16
C GLU A 115 -11.93 16.53 -15.63
N PHE A 116 -10.88 16.93 -14.92
CA PHE A 116 -9.51 16.51 -15.21
C PHE A 116 -9.37 14.98 -15.22
N LEU A 117 -9.82 14.31 -14.15
CA LEU A 117 -9.75 12.85 -14.04
C LEU A 117 -10.65 12.13 -15.05
N SER A 118 -11.86 12.65 -15.28
CA SER A 118 -12.79 12.07 -16.26
C SER A 118 -12.25 12.14 -17.67
N ALA A 119 -11.57 13.23 -18.02
CA ALA A 119 -10.92 13.37 -19.32
C ALA A 119 -9.79 12.35 -19.54
N ILE A 120 -9.00 12.07 -18.50
CA ILE A 120 -7.92 11.07 -18.54
C ILE A 120 -8.48 9.65 -18.59
N LEU A 121 -9.36 9.30 -17.65
CA LEU A 121 -9.84 7.94 -17.46
C LEU A 121 -10.92 7.52 -18.47
N LYS A 122 -11.51 8.47 -19.20
CA LYS A 122 -12.60 8.28 -20.16
C LYS A 122 -13.87 7.70 -19.55
N VAL A 123 -14.07 7.97 -18.27
CA VAL A 123 -15.29 7.66 -17.52
C VAL A 123 -15.65 8.86 -16.65
N LYS A 124 -16.92 9.16 -16.45
CA LYS A 124 -17.36 10.18 -15.52
C LYS A 124 -17.02 9.74 -14.09
N CYS A 125 -16.26 10.54 -13.40
CA CYS A 125 -15.78 10.21 -12.07
C CYS A 125 -15.55 11.46 -11.22
N ARG A 126 -15.44 11.26 -9.91
CA ARG A 126 -15.15 12.32 -8.95
C ARG A 126 -14.01 11.88 -8.02
N LEU A 127 -13.22 12.84 -7.57
CA LEU A 127 -12.26 12.61 -6.50
C LEU A 127 -12.93 12.92 -5.17
N VAL A 128 -12.88 11.99 -4.23
CA VAL A 128 -13.40 12.15 -2.88
C VAL A 128 -12.32 11.93 -1.84
N THR A 129 -12.45 12.57 -0.68
CA THR A 129 -11.54 12.39 0.46
C THR A 129 -12.30 11.88 1.67
N ILE A 130 -11.57 11.29 2.61
CA ILE A 130 -12.16 10.86 3.90
C ILE A 130 -12.82 12.04 4.60
N ASN A 131 -13.95 11.75 5.25
CA ASN A 131 -14.52 12.65 6.24
C ASN A 131 -14.04 12.21 7.63
N SER A 132 -13.25 13.05 8.31
CA SER A 132 -12.69 12.73 9.63
C SER A 132 -13.74 12.52 10.72
N GLN A 133 -14.96 13.00 10.51
CA GLN A 133 -16.10 12.80 11.42
C GLN A 133 -16.75 11.42 11.23
N HIS A 134 -16.57 10.78 10.07
CA HIS A 134 -17.14 9.48 9.73
C HIS A 134 -16.03 8.46 9.52
N THR A 135 -15.44 7.99 10.61
CA THR A 135 -14.29 7.09 10.57
C THR A 135 -14.68 5.66 10.18
N ARG A 136 -13.95 5.12 9.24
CA ARG A 136 -14.00 3.71 8.89
C ARG A 136 -13.11 2.92 9.85
N VAL A 137 -13.63 1.84 10.40
CA VAL A 137 -12.83 0.87 11.16
C VAL A 137 -12.71 -0.44 10.38
N SER A 138 -11.68 -1.22 10.63
CA SER A 138 -11.64 -2.58 10.13
C SER A 138 -12.73 -3.42 10.80
N SER A 139 -13.15 -4.50 10.17
CA SER A 139 -14.28 -5.33 10.63
C SER A 139 -14.06 -6.04 11.96
N GLU A 140 -12.90 -5.94 12.58
CA GLU A 140 -12.58 -6.58 13.85
C GLU A 140 -12.75 -5.59 14.99
N VAL A 141 -13.40 -6.03 16.08
CA VAL A 141 -13.63 -5.23 17.30
C VAL A 141 -12.27 -4.77 17.87
N GLY A 142 -12.16 -3.49 18.20
CA GLY A 142 -10.93 -2.91 18.74
C GLY A 142 -9.85 -2.57 17.70
N SER A 143 -10.13 -2.73 16.43
CA SER A 143 -9.22 -2.27 15.37
C SER A 143 -9.15 -0.75 15.29
N PRO A 144 -7.98 -0.17 14.99
CA PRO A 144 -7.85 1.27 14.81
C PRO A 144 -8.64 1.75 13.59
N ALA A 145 -8.90 3.04 13.55
CA ALA A 145 -9.43 3.70 12.35
C ALA A 145 -8.49 3.46 11.16
N ILE A 146 -9.08 3.32 9.99
CA ILE A 146 -8.33 3.15 8.74
C ILE A 146 -8.83 4.15 7.69
N SER A 147 -7.91 4.59 6.84
CA SER A 147 -8.23 5.40 5.67
C SER A 147 -8.95 4.57 4.58
N LEU A 148 -8.87 4.98 3.34
CA LEU A 148 -9.44 4.24 2.19
C LEU A 148 -8.58 3.05 1.75
N VAL A 149 -7.73 2.53 2.63
CA VAL A 149 -6.91 1.32 2.41
C VAL A 149 -7.78 0.08 2.21
N ASP A 150 -7.20 -0.96 1.63
CA ASP A 150 -7.94 -2.21 1.37
C ASP A 150 -8.19 -3.01 2.65
N ALA A 151 -7.24 -3.00 3.61
CA ALA A 151 -7.36 -3.84 4.79
C ALA A 151 -6.86 -3.22 6.10
N ARG A 152 -5.60 -2.80 6.18
CA ARG A 152 -4.94 -2.33 7.42
C ARG A 152 -4.09 -1.10 7.15
N GLN A 153 -3.59 -0.48 8.22
CA GLN A 153 -2.89 0.80 8.16
C GLN A 153 -1.57 0.75 7.39
N VAL A 154 -0.76 -0.27 7.61
CA VAL A 154 0.61 -0.37 7.08
C VAL A 154 0.81 -1.70 6.37
N LEU A 155 1.41 -1.65 5.19
CA LEU A 155 1.89 -2.82 4.47
C LEU A 155 3.42 -2.81 4.45
N ILE A 156 4.02 -3.88 4.94
CA ILE A 156 5.47 -4.12 4.94
C ILE A 156 5.80 -5.23 3.95
N ALA A 157 6.85 -5.04 3.15
CA ALA A 157 7.40 -6.05 2.25
C ALA A 157 8.93 -5.97 2.25
N SER A 158 9.61 -6.98 1.72
CA SER A 158 11.08 -7.04 1.70
C SER A 158 11.66 -7.16 0.29
N THR A 159 12.87 -6.62 0.12
CA THR A 159 13.63 -6.72 -1.13
C THR A 159 14.00 -8.17 -1.44
N GLU A 160 14.27 -8.97 -0.42
CA GLU A 160 14.61 -10.39 -0.53
C GLU A 160 13.44 -11.21 -1.05
N SER A 161 12.22 -10.92 -0.60
CA SER A 161 11.00 -11.57 -1.11
C SER A 161 10.74 -11.23 -2.57
N LEU A 162 10.99 -9.97 -2.96
CA LEU A 162 10.90 -9.57 -4.37
C LEU A 162 11.99 -10.24 -5.23
N ALA A 163 13.22 -10.27 -4.75
CA ALA A 163 14.33 -10.91 -5.46
C ALA A 163 14.03 -12.40 -5.71
N TRP A 164 13.51 -13.10 -4.69
CA TRP A 164 13.10 -14.49 -4.83
C TRP A 164 11.97 -14.65 -5.87
N LEU A 165 10.94 -13.79 -5.81
CA LEU A 165 9.85 -13.85 -6.80
C LEU A 165 10.39 -13.61 -8.22
N ASN A 166 11.26 -12.63 -8.39
CA ASN A 166 11.87 -12.33 -9.68
C ASN A 166 12.77 -13.47 -10.19
N GLN A 167 13.48 -14.16 -9.30
CA GLN A 167 14.19 -15.38 -9.66
C GLN A 167 13.21 -16.45 -10.17
N LYS A 168 12.08 -16.66 -9.47
CA LYS A 168 11.05 -17.62 -9.92
C LYS A 168 10.39 -17.22 -11.24
N LEU A 169 10.24 -15.94 -11.50
CA LEU A 169 9.77 -15.45 -12.79
C LEU A 169 10.78 -15.75 -13.90
N ALA A 170 12.07 -15.51 -13.66
CA ALA A 170 13.14 -15.81 -14.62
C ALA A 170 13.24 -17.32 -14.92
N GLU A 171 13.07 -18.21 -13.91
CA GLU A 171 12.99 -19.67 -14.09
C GLU A 171 11.82 -20.11 -15.00
N ASN A 172 10.87 -19.21 -15.30
CA ASN A 172 9.73 -19.43 -16.18
C ASN A 172 9.73 -18.46 -17.38
N ASP A 173 10.91 -18.03 -17.84
CA ASP A 173 11.13 -17.14 -18.99
C ASP A 173 10.30 -15.84 -18.94
N SER A 174 10.02 -15.34 -17.73
CA SER A 174 9.25 -14.12 -17.53
C SER A 174 10.13 -12.97 -17.03
N THR A 175 9.79 -11.75 -17.42
CA THR A 175 10.52 -10.55 -17.01
C THR A 175 10.32 -10.26 -15.52
N PRO A 176 11.34 -9.71 -14.83
CA PRO A 176 11.21 -9.27 -13.45
C PRO A 176 10.18 -8.16 -13.30
N ILE A 177 9.60 -8.08 -12.11
CA ILE A 177 8.61 -7.06 -11.76
C ILE A 177 9.12 -6.15 -10.65
N ASN A 178 8.58 -4.93 -10.57
CA ASN A 178 9.01 -3.94 -9.60
C ASN A 178 8.18 -4.00 -8.30
N MET A 179 8.79 -3.55 -7.18
CA MET A 179 8.15 -3.48 -5.87
C MET A 179 6.90 -2.58 -5.86
N ASN A 180 6.83 -1.56 -6.71
CA ASN A 180 5.68 -0.64 -6.81
C ASN A 180 4.35 -1.34 -7.11
N ARG A 181 4.36 -2.53 -7.76
CA ARG A 181 3.16 -3.34 -8.01
C ARG A 181 2.51 -3.85 -6.71
N PHE A 182 3.28 -4.01 -5.64
CA PHE A 182 2.82 -4.50 -4.33
C PHE A 182 2.30 -3.39 -3.42
N ARG A 183 2.60 -2.14 -3.73
CA ARG A 183 2.07 -0.95 -3.04
C ARG A 183 2.30 -0.97 -1.53
N ALA A 184 3.48 -1.44 -1.11
CA ALA A 184 3.88 -1.47 0.29
C ALA A 184 4.30 -0.07 0.77
N ASN A 185 4.01 0.24 2.05
CA ASN A 185 4.42 1.50 2.68
C ASN A 185 5.87 1.45 3.14
N ILE A 186 6.31 0.32 3.67
CA ILE A 186 7.66 0.11 4.19
C ILE A 186 8.29 -1.05 3.42
N ILE A 187 9.42 -0.76 2.77
CA ILE A 187 10.24 -1.76 2.11
C ILE A 187 11.45 -2.02 2.98
N LEU A 188 11.67 -3.27 3.32
CA LEU A 188 12.80 -3.70 4.16
C LEU A 188 13.92 -4.32 3.34
N SER A 189 15.12 -4.33 3.92
CA SER A 189 16.29 -5.05 3.42
C SER A 189 17.16 -5.55 4.57
N GLY A 190 18.06 -6.51 4.27
CA GLY A 190 19.03 -7.05 5.22
C GLY A 190 18.51 -8.25 6.03
N GLY A 191 17.34 -8.79 5.69
CA GLY A 191 16.82 -10.01 6.31
C GLY A 191 17.43 -11.28 5.74
N GLN A 192 17.35 -12.37 6.48
CA GLN A 192 17.76 -13.68 6.03
C GLN A 192 16.57 -14.49 5.51
N GLY A 193 16.67 -14.97 4.27
CA GLY A 193 15.60 -15.73 3.62
C GLY A 193 14.52 -14.85 2.99
N THR A 194 13.41 -15.46 2.65
CA THR A 194 12.28 -14.82 1.97
C THR A 194 11.06 -14.78 2.86
N PHE A 195 10.22 -13.78 2.68
CA PHE A 195 8.95 -13.62 3.42
C PHE A 195 9.12 -13.61 4.95
N TYR A 196 10.30 -13.19 5.45
CA TYR A 196 10.59 -13.15 6.87
C TYR A 196 9.67 -12.17 7.63
N GLU A 197 9.15 -11.16 6.95
CA GLU A 197 8.14 -10.24 7.49
C GLU A 197 6.83 -10.93 7.90
N ASN A 198 6.56 -12.12 7.37
CA ASN A 198 5.41 -12.93 7.75
C ASN A 198 5.53 -13.58 9.14
N LEU A 199 6.76 -13.68 9.66
CA LEU A 199 7.06 -14.38 10.91
C LEU A 199 6.93 -13.50 12.15
N TRP A 200 6.85 -12.19 12.00
CA TRP A 200 6.87 -11.25 13.10
C TRP A 200 5.47 -10.97 13.64
N GLN A 201 5.34 -10.88 14.98
CA GLN A 201 4.07 -10.52 15.61
C GLN A 201 4.10 -9.07 16.10
N ASN A 202 5.12 -8.69 16.89
CA ASN A 202 5.29 -7.32 17.37
C ASN A 202 6.71 -6.85 17.05
N LEU A 203 6.81 -5.62 16.59
CA LEU A 203 8.08 -4.99 16.26
C LEU A 203 8.04 -3.49 16.55
N THR A 204 9.21 -2.89 16.71
CA THR A 204 9.39 -1.44 16.81
C THR A 204 10.34 -1.00 15.70
N ILE A 205 10.02 0.12 15.06
CA ILE A 205 10.89 0.83 14.14
C ILE A 205 10.91 2.29 14.58
N GLY A 206 12.11 2.81 14.90
CA GLY A 206 12.19 4.12 15.53
C GLY A 206 11.33 4.19 16.78
N GLU A 207 10.37 5.09 16.81
CA GLU A 207 9.42 5.26 17.92
C GLU A 207 8.06 4.56 17.68
N ILE A 208 7.86 3.95 16.52
CA ILE A 208 6.57 3.36 16.14
C ILE A 208 6.55 1.86 16.48
N ASN A 209 5.59 1.49 17.32
CA ASN A 209 5.28 0.11 17.63
C ASN A 209 4.25 -0.43 16.63
N LEU A 210 4.55 -1.55 16.00
CA LEU A 210 3.72 -2.18 14.99
C LEU A 210 3.33 -3.59 15.41
N ARG A 211 2.03 -3.89 15.33
CA ARG A 211 1.48 -5.21 15.57
C ARG A 211 1.01 -5.82 14.25
N ARG A 212 1.45 -7.06 14.00
CA ARG A 212 1.02 -7.85 12.85
C ARG A 212 -0.47 -8.15 12.92
N GLU A 213 -1.12 -8.06 11.75
CA GLU A 213 -2.52 -8.43 11.59
C GLU A 213 -2.65 -9.69 10.74
N LYS A 214 -2.17 -9.66 9.52
CA LYS A 214 -2.25 -10.78 8.58
C LYS A 214 -1.32 -10.61 7.39
N ALA A 215 -1.04 -11.70 6.68
CA ALA A 215 -0.39 -11.62 5.37
C ALA A 215 -1.27 -10.83 4.39
N CYS A 216 -0.64 -10.17 3.42
CA CYS A 216 -1.36 -9.42 2.40
C CYS A 216 -1.69 -10.30 1.20
N GLY A 217 -2.95 -10.73 1.11
CA GLY A 217 -3.47 -11.42 -0.06
C GLY A 217 -3.40 -10.56 -1.33
N ARG A 218 -2.98 -11.15 -2.43
CA ARG A 218 -2.75 -10.45 -3.70
C ARG A 218 -3.82 -10.76 -4.74
N CYS A 219 -4.16 -9.73 -5.49
CA CYS A 219 -5.11 -9.79 -6.60
C CYS A 219 -4.45 -9.36 -7.91
N MET A 220 -5.22 -9.26 -8.97
CA MET A 220 -4.76 -8.90 -10.32
C MET A 220 -4.01 -7.57 -10.41
N ILE A 221 -4.10 -6.66 -9.43
CA ILE A 221 -3.36 -5.39 -9.47
C ILE A 221 -1.84 -5.59 -9.63
N ILE A 222 -1.26 -6.67 -9.06
CA ILE A 222 0.17 -6.93 -9.21
C ILE A 222 0.58 -7.32 -10.63
N THR A 223 -0.35 -7.63 -11.50
CA THR A 223 -0.08 -7.87 -12.92
C THR A 223 -0.10 -6.59 -13.76
N THR A 224 -0.56 -5.46 -13.20
CA THR A 224 -0.49 -4.17 -13.87
C THR A 224 0.92 -3.59 -13.75
N ASP A 225 1.53 -3.29 -14.87
CA ASP A 225 2.77 -2.52 -14.90
C ASP A 225 2.48 -1.07 -14.53
N GLN A 226 3.16 -0.57 -13.49
CA GLN A 226 2.87 0.75 -12.92
C GLN A 226 3.47 1.92 -13.73
N GLU A 227 4.25 1.63 -14.78
CA GLU A 227 4.87 2.63 -15.65
C GLU A 227 4.18 2.70 -17.01
N THR A 228 3.68 1.57 -17.51
CA THR A 228 3.03 1.49 -18.82
C THR A 228 1.52 1.33 -18.74
N GLY A 229 0.97 0.96 -17.58
CA GLY A 229 -0.45 0.64 -17.40
C GLY A 229 -0.87 -0.67 -18.08
N GLN A 230 0.07 -1.42 -18.66
CA GLN A 230 -0.22 -2.67 -19.36
C GLN A 230 -0.38 -3.82 -18.36
N LEU A 231 -1.28 -4.74 -18.71
CA LEU A 231 -1.41 -6.00 -17.97
C LEU A 231 -0.35 -6.98 -18.44
N SER A 232 0.42 -7.52 -17.51
CA SER A 232 1.24 -8.71 -17.73
C SER A 232 0.40 -9.97 -17.49
N ASN A 233 1.00 -11.14 -17.77
CA ASN A 233 0.38 -12.42 -17.44
C ASN A 233 0.19 -12.60 -15.91
N ASN A 234 -0.58 -13.60 -15.51
CA ASN A 234 -0.86 -13.88 -14.10
C ASN A 234 0.19 -14.78 -13.41
N LEU A 235 1.36 -14.96 -14.02
CA LEU A 235 2.42 -15.81 -13.48
C LEU A 235 2.88 -15.40 -12.08
N PRO A 236 3.06 -14.09 -11.75
CA PRO A 236 3.41 -13.69 -10.39
C PRO A 236 2.40 -14.19 -9.34
N LEU A 237 1.10 -14.12 -9.64
CA LEU A 237 0.05 -14.65 -8.75
C LEU A 237 0.12 -16.17 -8.61
N LYS A 238 0.36 -16.89 -9.71
CA LYS A 238 0.48 -18.36 -9.69
C LYS A 238 1.67 -18.81 -8.85
N ILE A 239 2.82 -18.17 -9.00
CA ILE A 239 4.02 -18.46 -8.22
C ILE A 239 3.76 -18.20 -6.74
N LEU A 240 3.23 -17.03 -6.38
CA LEU A 240 2.91 -16.71 -4.99
C LEU A 240 1.87 -17.66 -4.40
N ALA A 241 0.83 -18.03 -5.14
CA ALA A 241 -0.18 -18.98 -4.68
C ALA A 241 0.39 -20.40 -4.43
N LYS A 242 1.44 -20.77 -5.16
CA LYS A 242 2.13 -22.06 -5.00
C LYS A 242 3.09 -22.08 -3.81
N TYR A 243 3.85 -21.00 -3.60
CA TYR A 243 4.99 -20.98 -2.68
C TYR A 243 4.83 -20.08 -1.46
N ASN A 244 3.93 -19.12 -1.49
CA ASN A 244 3.63 -18.22 -0.37
C ASN A 244 2.12 -17.97 -0.28
N ARG A 245 1.40 -19.04 0.05
CA ARG A 245 -0.04 -19.03 0.19
C ARG A 245 -0.44 -18.57 1.58
N ASP A 246 -1.41 -17.68 1.66
CA ASP A 246 -2.13 -17.44 2.91
C ASP A 246 -3.26 -18.46 3.05
N ASP A 247 -3.14 -19.39 3.97
CA ASP A 247 -4.13 -20.46 4.19
C ASP A 247 -5.48 -19.92 4.66
N LYS A 248 -5.49 -18.80 5.41
CA LYS A 248 -6.73 -18.15 5.85
C LYS A 248 -7.48 -17.46 4.70
N GLN A 249 -6.76 -16.88 3.75
CA GLN A 249 -7.33 -16.20 2.58
C GLN A 249 -7.38 -17.08 1.33
N LYS A 250 -6.82 -18.31 1.41
CA LYS A 250 -6.77 -19.30 0.31
C LYS A 250 -6.20 -18.73 -1.01
N GLY A 251 -5.24 -17.82 -0.95
CA GLY A 251 -4.72 -17.12 -2.12
C GLY A 251 -3.24 -16.77 -2.04
N ALA A 252 -2.73 -16.19 -3.12
CA ALA A 252 -1.38 -15.65 -3.20
C ALA A 252 -1.16 -14.56 -2.14
N ALA A 253 -0.04 -14.58 -1.44
CA ALA A 253 0.33 -13.54 -0.48
C ALA A 253 1.70 -12.94 -0.81
N PHE A 254 1.89 -11.66 -0.49
CA PHE A 254 3.18 -10.97 -0.55
C PHE A 254 3.16 -9.75 0.37
N GLY A 255 4.11 -9.71 1.33
CA GLY A 255 4.13 -8.71 2.39
C GLY A 255 3.07 -8.95 3.47
N THR A 256 3.17 -8.20 4.54
CA THR A 256 2.38 -8.38 5.76
C THR A 256 1.78 -7.06 6.21
N TYR A 257 0.53 -7.11 6.60
CA TYR A 257 -0.18 -5.98 7.19
C TYR A 257 0.09 -5.85 8.68
N PHE A 258 0.30 -4.60 9.09
CA PHE A 258 0.48 -4.18 10.47
C PHE A 258 -0.46 -3.02 10.80
N ASN A 259 -0.79 -2.88 12.09
CA ASN A 259 -1.39 -1.69 12.66
C ASN A 259 -0.42 -1.03 13.63
N ALA A 260 -0.37 0.30 13.59
CA ALA A 260 0.37 1.08 14.58
C ALA A 260 -0.32 0.99 15.95
N GLN A 261 0.47 0.81 17.00
CA GLN A 261 0.00 0.77 18.40
C GLN A 261 0.15 2.13 19.08
N ASN A 262 0.94 3.01 18.50
CA ASN A 262 1.09 4.41 18.88
C ASN A 262 1.18 5.25 17.59
N LEU A 263 0.82 6.53 17.71
CA LEU A 263 0.69 7.45 16.57
C LEU A 263 1.68 8.63 16.67
N THR A 264 2.57 8.59 17.64
CA THR A 264 3.60 9.60 17.84
C THR A 264 4.95 9.08 17.34
N GLY A 265 5.64 9.90 16.56
CA GLY A 265 6.94 9.58 15.99
C GLY A 265 6.93 9.52 14.45
N SER A 266 8.09 9.31 13.92
CA SER A 266 8.33 9.19 12.48
C SER A 266 9.26 8.02 12.19
N LEU A 267 9.10 7.42 11.03
CA LEU A 267 10.01 6.41 10.47
C LEU A 267 10.86 7.06 9.39
N TYR A 268 12.13 6.71 9.35
CA TYR A 268 13.09 7.21 8.36
C TYR A 268 13.72 6.05 7.59
N GLN A 269 14.20 6.34 6.39
CA GLN A 269 15.03 5.39 5.67
C GLN A 269 16.26 5.03 6.53
N ASP A 270 16.71 3.78 6.47
CA ASP A 270 17.77 3.15 7.25
C ASP A 270 17.45 2.91 8.74
N ASP A 271 16.27 3.27 9.25
CA ASP A 271 15.83 2.85 10.58
C ASP A 271 15.88 1.33 10.71
N ILE A 272 16.38 0.87 11.87
CA ILE A 272 16.56 -0.54 12.16
C ILE A 272 15.30 -1.10 12.81
N ILE A 273 14.93 -2.31 12.39
CA ILE A 273 13.78 -3.03 12.92
C ILE A 273 14.18 -3.79 14.18
N GLN A 274 13.44 -3.60 15.27
CA GLN A 274 13.54 -4.35 16.50
C GLN A 274 12.34 -5.31 16.59
N ILE A 275 12.59 -6.61 16.48
CA ILE A 275 11.56 -7.64 16.55
C ILE A 275 11.44 -8.09 18.00
N HIS A 276 10.22 -8.00 18.57
CA HIS A 276 9.96 -8.38 19.94
C HIS A 276 9.39 -9.79 20.06
N THR A 277 8.47 -10.14 19.18
CA THR A 277 7.82 -11.45 19.18
C THR A 277 7.56 -11.95 17.78
N TYR A 278 7.53 -13.26 17.64
CA TYR A 278 7.22 -13.96 16.39
C TYR A 278 5.82 -14.55 16.44
N THR A 279 5.26 -14.89 15.29
CA THR A 279 3.96 -15.55 15.21
C THR A 279 4.12 -17.03 15.58
N ASP A 280 3.11 -17.63 16.24
CA ASP A 280 3.05 -19.08 16.46
C ASP A 280 2.76 -19.88 15.19
N SER A 281 2.38 -19.20 14.11
CA SER A 281 2.06 -19.82 12.82
C SER A 281 3.35 -20.16 12.09
N ILE A 282 3.81 -21.38 12.22
CA ILE A 282 4.77 -21.98 11.30
C ILE A 282 4.02 -22.00 9.94
N ILE A 283 4.41 -21.13 9.02
CA ILE A 283 4.01 -21.27 7.62
C ILE A 283 4.68 -22.57 7.18
N THR A 284 3.90 -23.62 7.01
CA THR A 284 4.36 -24.86 6.40
C THR A 284 4.88 -24.52 5.01
N ARG A 285 6.20 -24.58 4.87
CA ARG A 285 6.94 -24.39 3.62
C ARG A 285 6.84 -25.65 2.76
#